data_86bfd84eb7de6a50b16fef05e93be475
#
_entry.id   86bfd84eb7de6a50b16fef05e93be475
#
_cell.length_a   1.000
_cell.length_b   1.000
_cell.length_c   1.000
_cell.angle_alpha   90.00
_cell.angle_beta   90.00
_cell.angle_gamma   90.00
#
_symmetry.space_group_name_H-M   'P 1'
#
loop_
_entity.id
_entity.type
_entity.pdbx_description
1 polymer ?
#
loop_
_entity_poly.entity_id
_entity_poly.type
_entity_poly.pdbx_seq_one_letter_code
_entity_poly.pdbx_strand_id
1 'polypeptide(L)'
;ILGHYANEPYSPKYEAFKVVKAENKSFDRDRYKEFPTTLADLRFLTNERNINHQVVEKFLPFITRVKDLQGNGNYYNIGFPYINPTDKDNKVTNYELRNYGFKGMAAGGDKSNSLWIADFCPHPQMAKHIYFAESALDAMSFYQLNANKIKLEESVFCSVGGYISVNQIKNTLLRYPQAK
;
A
#
# COMPACT_ATOMS: atom_id res chain seq x y z
N ILE A 1 -6.69 -49.52 -2.95
CA ILE A 1 -6.17 -48.48 -2.01
C ILE A 1 -7.20 -47.38 -1.71
N LEU A 2 -8.43 -47.45 -2.30
CA LEU A 2 -9.49 -46.43 -2.07
C LEU A 2 -10.55 -46.84 -1.02
N GLY A 3 -10.39 -48.01 -0.38
CA GLY A 3 -11.40 -48.56 0.55
C GLY A 3 -11.27 -48.11 2.01
N HIS A 4 -10.16 -47.48 2.43
CA HIS A 4 -9.93 -47.16 3.85
C HIS A 4 -10.41 -45.78 4.29
N TYR A 5 -10.82 -44.90 3.37
CA TYR A 5 -11.23 -43.53 3.71
C TYR A 5 -12.75 -43.33 3.85
N ALA A 6 -13.56 -44.40 3.63
CA ALA A 6 -15.00 -44.26 3.58
C ALA A 6 -15.75 -44.45 4.92
N ASN A 7 -15.08 -44.85 6.01
CA ASN A 7 -15.77 -45.23 7.25
C ASN A 7 -15.27 -44.52 8.53
N GLU A 8 -14.37 -43.54 8.45
CA GLU A 8 -14.09 -42.73 9.62
C GLU A 8 -14.81 -41.37 9.46
N PRO A 9 -15.68 -41.01 10.43
CA PRO A 9 -16.26 -39.67 10.39
C PRO A 9 -15.14 -38.65 10.46
N TYR A 10 -15.03 -37.80 9.43
CA TYR A 10 -14.12 -36.67 9.42
C TYR A 10 -14.41 -35.75 10.62
N SER A 11 -13.66 -35.92 11.67
CA SER A 11 -13.65 -34.96 12.77
C SER A 11 -12.52 -33.97 12.48
N PRO A 12 -12.82 -32.71 12.07
CA PRO A 12 -11.79 -31.72 11.96
C PRO A 12 -11.17 -31.53 13.34
N LYS A 13 -9.94 -31.96 13.54
CA LYS A 13 -9.15 -31.50 14.68
C LYS A 13 -8.94 -29.99 14.48
N TYR A 14 -9.91 -29.20 14.91
CA TYR A 14 -9.67 -27.79 15.17
C TYR A 14 -8.72 -27.71 16.36
N GLU A 15 -7.44 -27.81 16.12
CA GLU A 15 -6.51 -27.16 17.00
C GLU A 15 -6.88 -25.69 16.97
N ALA A 16 -7.50 -25.23 18.06
CA ALA A 16 -7.78 -23.82 18.23
C ALA A 16 -6.42 -23.12 18.12
N PHE A 17 -6.17 -22.53 16.94
CA PHE A 17 -5.01 -21.65 16.79
C PHE A 17 -5.14 -20.65 17.93
N LYS A 18 -4.22 -20.73 18.90
CA LYS A 18 -4.10 -19.69 19.91
C LYS A 18 -3.80 -18.43 19.11
N VAL A 19 -4.83 -17.61 18.93
CA VAL A 19 -4.66 -16.26 18.40
C VAL A 19 -3.82 -15.58 19.46
N VAL A 20 -2.49 -15.60 19.26
CA VAL A 20 -1.59 -14.73 20.00
C VAL A 20 -2.08 -13.32 19.64
N LYS A 21 -2.79 -12.67 20.57
CA LYS A 21 -3.15 -11.27 20.41
C LYS A 21 -1.84 -10.56 20.18
N ALA A 22 -1.61 -10.15 18.92
CA ALA A 22 -0.48 -9.29 18.63
C ALA A 22 -0.59 -8.11 19.59
N GLU A 23 0.46 -7.85 20.34
CA GLU A 23 0.54 -6.63 21.14
C GLU A 23 0.16 -5.48 20.22
N ASN A 24 -0.79 -4.65 20.66
CA ASN A 24 -1.20 -3.44 19.93
C ASN A 24 -0.01 -2.46 19.98
N LYS A 25 0.99 -2.70 19.13
CA LYS A 25 2.10 -1.76 18.96
C LYS A 25 1.55 -0.57 18.18
N SER A 26 1.60 0.60 18.77
CA SER A 26 1.34 1.84 18.06
C SER A 26 2.43 2.06 17.02
N PHE A 27 2.07 2.73 15.92
CA PHE A 27 3.03 3.10 14.88
C PHE A 27 4.07 4.07 15.45
N ASP A 28 5.32 3.65 15.41
CA ASP A 28 6.47 4.48 15.77
C ASP A 28 7.06 5.08 14.48
N ARG A 29 6.76 6.35 14.22
CA ARG A 29 7.24 7.06 13.03
C ARG A 29 8.75 7.21 13.03
N ASP A 30 9.39 7.38 14.19
CA ASP A 30 10.83 7.64 14.31
C ASP A 30 11.66 6.38 14.04
N ARG A 31 11.04 5.22 14.14
CA ARG A 31 11.64 3.95 13.71
C ARG A 31 11.94 3.92 12.20
N TYR A 32 11.17 4.63 11.40
CA TYR A 32 11.22 4.57 9.94
C TYR A 32 11.82 5.87 9.38
N LYS A 33 13.10 5.82 8.99
CA LYS A 33 13.77 6.97 8.39
C LYS A 33 13.59 6.99 6.87
N GLU A 34 13.06 8.09 6.37
CA GLU A 34 12.93 8.34 4.92
C GLU A 34 14.19 8.94 4.34
N PHE A 35 14.40 8.64 3.05
CA PHE A 35 15.51 9.18 2.26
C PHE A 35 15.01 9.61 0.89
N PRO A 36 15.65 10.63 0.29
CA PRO A 36 15.39 11.00 -1.09
C PRO A 36 15.50 9.78 -2.00
N THR A 37 14.59 9.69 -2.97
CA THR A 37 14.45 8.55 -3.86
C THR A 37 14.66 8.99 -5.29
N THR A 38 15.47 8.24 -6.02
CA THR A 38 15.71 8.42 -7.44
C THR A 38 15.17 7.24 -8.24
N LEU A 39 15.04 7.37 -9.55
CA LEU A 39 14.66 6.26 -10.42
C LEU A 39 15.61 5.07 -10.31
N ALA A 40 16.90 5.33 -10.05
CA ALA A 40 17.89 4.26 -9.86
C ALA A 40 17.63 3.41 -8.62
N ASP A 41 17.02 3.98 -7.57
CA ASP A 41 16.64 3.27 -6.35
C ASP A 41 15.40 2.38 -6.55
N LEU A 42 14.63 2.63 -7.61
CA LEU A 42 13.37 1.96 -7.90
C LEU A 42 13.48 0.85 -8.96
N ARG A 43 14.69 0.36 -9.24
CA ARG A 43 14.92 -0.72 -10.23
C ARG A 43 14.14 -2.00 -9.94
N PHE A 44 13.79 -2.27 -8.69
CA PHE A 44 12.89 -3.36 -8.33
C PHE A 44 11.55 -3.23 -9.05
N LEU A 45 10.99 -2.02 -9.16
CA LEU A 45 9.70 -1.80 -9.83
C LEU A 45 9.78 -2.08 -11.33
N THR A 46 10.88 -1.72 -11.98
CA THR A 46 11.07 -1.93 -13.42
C THR A 46 11.51 -3.34 -13.76
N ASN A 47 12.47 -3.89 -13.02
CA ASN A 47 13.12 -5.16 -13.37
C ASN A 47 12.32 -6.37 -12.88
N GLU A 48 11.74 -6.30 -11.67
CA GLU A 48 11.04 -7.44 -11.06
C GLU A 48 9.52 -7.34 -11.24
N ARG A 49 9.00 -6.11 -11.33
CA ARG A 49 7.55 -5.87 -11.40
C ARG A 49 7.07 -5.45 -12.79
N ASN A 50 7.99 -5.30 -13.74
CA ASN A 50 7.72 -4.92 -15.12
C ASN A 50 6.88 -3.62 -15.25
N ILE A 51 7.07 -2.68 -14.31
CA ILE A 51 6.45 -1.36 -14.40
C ILE A 51 7.36 -0.47 -15.25
N ASN A 52 6.83 0.12 -16.31
CA ASN A 52 7.59 0.94 -17.23
C ASN A 52 8.25 2.15 -16.54
N HIS A 53 9.45 2.51 -16.98
CA HIS A 53 10.19 3.67 -16.45
C HIS A 53 9.36 4.94 -16.41
N GLN A 54 8.61 5.24 -17.47
CA GLN A 54 7.74 6.42 -17.54
C GLN A 54 6.63 6.41 -16.48
N VAL A 55 6.11 5.23 -16.13
CA VAL A 55 5.12 5.08 -15.05
C VAL A 55 5.80 5.30 -13.70
N VAL A 56 6.95 4.66 -13.46
CA VAL A 56 7.71 4.84 -12.22
C VAL A 56 8.08 6.32 -12.03
N GLU A 57 8.51 7.01 -13.08
CA GLU A 57 8.85 8.44 -13.04
C GLU A 57 7.66 9.31 -12.63
N LYS A 58 6.46 9.05 -13.19
CA LYS A 58 5.25 9.78 -12.80
C LYS A 58 4.88 9.57 -11.33
N PHE A 59 5.02 8.35 -10.83
CA PHE A 59 4.67 8.02 -9.45
C PHE A 59 5.79 8.29 -8.43
N LEU A 60 7.00 8.65 -8.88
CA LEU A 60 8.16 8.92 -8.02
C LEU A 60 7.87 9.90 -6.87
N PRO A 61 7.08 10.98 -7.03
CA PRO A 61 6.76 11.91 -5.93
C PRO A 61 6.00 11.27 -4.76
N PHE A 62 5.38 10.10 -4.97
CA PHE A 62 4.57 9.40 -3.98
C PHE A 62 5.28 8.17 -3.39
N ILE A 63 6.55 8.00 -3.71
CA ILE A 63 7.37 6.85 -3.30
C ILE A 63 8.57 7.38 -2.54
N THR A 64 8.93 6.71 -1.46
CA THR A 64 10.11 7.06 -0.68
C THR A 64 11.00 5.84 -0.45
N ARG A 65 12.25 6.07 -0.13
CA ARG A 65 13.16 5.05 0.34
C ARG A 65 13.14 5.05 1.87
N VAL A 66 12.86 3.91 2.47
CA VAL A 66 12.67 3.79 3.92
C VAL A 66 13.64 2.81 4.52
N LYS A 67 14.31 3.21 5.60
CA LYS A 67 15.11 2.33 6.45
C LYS A 67 14.40 2.11 7.78
N ASP A 68 14.19 0.84 8.15
CA ASP A 68 13.78 0.45 9.49
C ASP A 68 15.01 0.49 10.42
N LEU A 69 15.03 1.42 11.35
CA LEU A 69 16.17 1.62 12.27
C LEU A 69 16.26 0.53 13.35
N GLN A 70 15.18 -0.23 13.58
CA GLN A 70 15.15 -1.38 14.50
C GLN A 70 15.29 -2.72 13.76
N GLY A 71 15.37 -2.68 12.43
CA GLY A 71 15.57 -3.87 11.60
C GLY A 71 17.02 -4.36 11.66
N ASN A 72 17.20 -5.67 11.53
CA ASN A 72 18.52 -6.32 11.57
C ASN A 72 19.37 -6.10 10.29
N GLY A 73 18.85 -5.39 9.29
CA GLY A 73 19.51 -5.22 8.00
C GLY A 73 19.95 -3.77 7.74
N ASN A 74 21.09 -3.62 7.06
CA ASN A 74 21.53 -2.32 6.55
C ASN A 74 21.04 -2.08 5.12
N TYR A 75 19.75 -2.26 4.89
CA TYR A 75 19.13 -2.09 3.57
C TYR A 75 17.97 -1.09 3.65
N TYR A 76 17.61 -0.58 2.48
CA TYR A 76 16.45 0.29 2.30
C TYR A 76 15.34 -0.48 1.62
N ASN A 77 14.11 -0.22 2.06
CA ASN A 77 12.91 -0.66 1.36
C ASN A 77 12.36 0.48 0.50
N ILE A 78 11.69 0.12 -0.58
CA ILE A 78 10.78 1.04 -1.26
C ILE A 78 9.57 1.18 -0.35
N GLY A 79 9.25 2.41 0.03
CA GLY A 79 8.14 2.75 0.92
C GLY A 79 7.07 3.52 0.18
N PHE A 80 5.84 3.13 0.42
CA PHE A 80 4.65 3.85 -0.01
C PHE A 80 3.99 4.39 1.26
N PRO A 81 4.12 5.70 1.56
CA PRO A 81 3.64 6.28 2.81
C PRO A 81 2.11 6.31 2.84
N TYR A 82 1.53 5.85 3.95
CA TYR A 82 0.10 5.87 4.20
C TYR A 82 -0.25 7.06 5.07
N ILE A 83 -1.26 7.79 4.65
CA ILE A 83 -1.81 8.93 5.37
C ILE A 83 -3.31 8.74 5.59
N ASN A 84 -3.86 9.35 6.63
CA ASN A 84 -5.30 9.49 6.75
C ASN A 84 -5.75 10.63 5.83
N PRO A 85 -6.66 10.41 4.84
CA PRO A 85 -7.09 11.44 3.90
C PRO A 85 -7.69 12.69 4.55
N THR A 86 -8.24 12.56 5.77
CA THR A 86 -8.86 13.68 6.51
C THR A 86 -7.86 14.44 7.39
N ASP A 87 -6.63 13.95 7.51
CA ASP A 87 -5.57 14.66 8.23
C ASP A 87 -5.01 15.80 7.35
N LYS A 88 -5.15 17.04 7.82
CA LYS A 88 -4.69 18.23 7.10
C LYS A 88 -3.17 18.31 6.99
N ASP A 89 -2.45 17.72 7.94
CA ASP A 89 -0.99 17.71 7.97
C ASP A 89 -0.40 16.58 7.13
N ASN A 90 -1.23 15.68 6.59
CA ASN A 90 -0.83 14.48 5.84
C ASN A 90 0.23 13.65 6.59
N LYS A 91 0.09 13.50 7.90
CA LYS A 91 1.03 12.72 8.72
C LYS A 91 1.06 11.27 8.26
N VAL A 92 2.27 10.77 8.07
CA VAL A 92 2.47 9.35 7.75
C VAL A 92 2.18 8.51 8.98
N THR A 93 1.25 7.57 8.83
CA THR A 93 0.76 6.68 9.89
C THR A 93 1.07 5.21 9.64
N ASN A 94 1.62 4.90 8.46
CA ASN A 94 2.03 3.56 8.06
C ASN A 94 2.89 3.63 6.80
N TYR A 95 3.55 2.51 6.46
CA TYR A 95 4.19 2.29 5.15
C TYR A 95 3.82 0.92 4.62
N GLU A 96 3.47 0.86 3.35
CA GLU A 96 3.62 -0.36 2.57
C GLU A 96 5.08 -0.44 2.13
N LEU A 97 5.76 -1.55 2.45
CA LEU A 97 7.18 -1.74 2.22
C LEU A 97 7.41 -2.85 1.19
N ARG A 98 8.30 -2.58 0.24
CA ARG A 98 8.71 -3.52 -0.81
C ARG A 98 10.21 -3.56 -0.96
N ASN A 99 10.72 -4.76 -1.22
CA ASN A 99 12.10 -5.00 -1.61
C ASN A 99 12.20 -6.34 -2.34
N TYR A 100 13.37 -6.71 -2.83
CA TYR A 100 13.65 -8.04 -3.36
C TYR A 100 13.30 -9.10 -2.31
N GLY A 101 12.36 -10.01 -2.65
CA GLY A 101 11.90 -11.06 -1.74
C GLY A 101 11.11 -10.58 -0.50
N PHE A 102 10.81 -9.29 -0.37
CA PHE A 102 10.09 -8.75 0.79
C PHE A 102 8.84 -7.94 0.40
N LYS A 103 7.74 -8.26 1.09
CA LYS A 103 6.46 -7.56 1.06
C LYS A 103 5.95 -7.43 2.50
N GLY A 104 5.67 -6.22 2.95
CA GLY A 104 5.16 -6.01 4.31
C GLY A 104 4.55 -4.64 4.52
N MET A 105 4.03 -4.46 5.73
CA MET A 105 3.58 -3.16 6.24
C MET A 105 4.44 -2.80 7.44
N ALA A 106 4.59 -1.51 7.71
CA ALA A 106 5.26 -1.05 8.92
C ALA A 106 4.53 -1.54 10.18
N ALA A 107 5.31 -1.92 11.19
CA ALA A 107 4.75 -2.45 12.43
C ALA A 107 3.89 -1.39 13.15
N GLY A 108 2.70 -1.77 13.60
CA GLY A 108 1.77 -0.89 14.31
C GLY A 108 1.07 0.15 13.45
N GLY A 109 1.30 0.14 12.12
CA GLY A 109 0.72 1.12 11.20
C GLY A 109 -0.79 1.03 11.08
N ASP A 110 -1.44 2.19 10.94
CA ASP A 110 -2.88 2.27 10.72
C ASP A 110 -3.25 1.76 9.32
N LYS A 111 -4.05 0.72 9.29
CA LYS A 111 -4.63 0.14 8.05
C LYS A 111 -6.12 0.41 7.92
N SER A 112 -6.75 0.92 8.97
CA SER A 112 -8.21 1.08 9.00
C SER A 112 -8.65 2.43 8.47
N ASN A 113 -7.85 3.47 8.70
CA ASN A 113 -8.20 4.85 8.35
C ASN A 113 -7.26 5.45 7.29
N SER A 114 -6.11 4.82 7.08
CA SER A 114 -5.04 5.36 6.25
C SER A 114 -4.78 4.49 5.03
N LEU A 115 -4.32 5.11 3.96
CA LEU A 115 -3.98 4.48 2.71
C LEU A 115 -2.87 5.27 2.00
N TRP A 116 -2.15 4.64 1.09
CA TRP A 116 -1.26 5.36 0.20
C TRP A 116 -2.08 6.10 -0.85
N ILE A 117 -1.70 7.35 -1.12
CA ILE A 117 -2.37 8.23 -2.09
C ILE A 117 -1.34 8.78 -3.06
N ALA A 118 -1.55 8.54 -4.34
CA ALA A 118 -0.89 9.24 -5.43
C ALA A 118 -1.93 10.18 -6.07
N ASP A 119 -1.92 11.44 -5.62
CA ASP A 119 -2.81 12.49 -6.06
C ASP A 119 -2.13 13.31 -7.16
N PHE A 120 -2.61 13.17 -8.37
CA PHE A 120 -2.11 13.91 -9.53
C PHE A 120 -2.90 15.19 -9.81
N CYS A 121 -3.95 15.45 -9.04
CA CYS A 121 -4.79 16.62 -9.24
C CYS A 121 -4.13 17.87 -8.65
N PRO A 122 -4.17 19.04 -9.32
CA PRO A 122 -3.70 20.30 -8.76
C PRO A 122 -4.40 20.68 -7.47
N HIS A 123 -5.68 20.30 -7.32
CA HIS A 123 -6.50 20.48 -6.12
C HIS A 123 -7.44 19.30 -5.92
N PRO A 124 -7.76 18.92 -4.68
CA PRO A 124 -8.66 17.80 -4.39
C PRO A 124 -10.05 17.91 -5.07
N GLN A 125 -10.56 19.11 -5.26
CA GLN A 125 -11.84 19.35 -5.94
C GLN A 125 -11.81 19.08 -7.44
N MET A 126 -10.62 18.95 -8.03
CA MET A 126 -10.46 18.62 -9.45
C MET A 126 -10.42 17.11 -9.70
N ALA A 127 -10.30 16.32 -8.66
CA ALA A 127 -10.35 14.86 -8.76
C ALA A 127 -11.73 14.40 -9.25
N LYS A 128 -11.76 13.72 -10.40
CA LYS A 128 -12.97 13.11 -10.95
C LYS A 128 -13.01 11.62 -10.75
N HIS A 129 -11.85 10.99 -10.62
CA HIS A 129 -11.72 9.54 -10.52
C HIS A 129 -10.79 9.16 -9.38
N ILE A 130 -11.24 8.20 -8.56
CA ILE A 130 -10.41 7.55 -7.54
C ILE A 130 -10.31 6.08 -7.89
N TYR A 131 -9.09 5.59 -8.02
CA TYR A 131 -8.79 4.19 -8.30
C TYR A 131 -8.24 3.52 -7.04
N PHE A 132 -9.02 2.64 -6.43
CA PHE A 132 -8.58 1.84 -5.30
C PHE A 132 -7.96 0.53 -5.79
N ALA A 133 -6.78 0.21 -5.27
CA ALA A 133 -6.06 -1.01 -5.55
C ALA A 133 -5.62 -1.71 -4.26
N GLU A 134 -5.37 -3.00 -4.31
CA GLU A 134 -4.89 -3.77 -3.17
C GLU A 134 -3.52 -3.29 -2.69
N SER A 135 -2.63 -2.96 -3.63
CA SER A 135 -1.29 -2.45 -3.34
C SER A 135 -0.93 -1.27 -4.26
N ALA A 136 0.08 -0.50 -3.87
CA ALA A 136 0.60 0.58 -4.69
C ALA A 136 1.11 0.08 -6.05
N LEU A 137 1.68 -1.13 -6.09
CA LEU A 137 2.13 -1.76 -7.32
C LEU A 137 0.97 -2.07 -8.27
N ASP A 138 -0.17 -2.53 -7.73
CA ASP A 138 -1.37 -2.80 -8.53
C ASP A 138 -1.94 -1.50 -9.10
N ALA A 139 -1.94 -0.41 -8.33
CA ALA A 139 -2.36 0.91 -8.79
C ALA A 139 -1.48 1.40 -9.95
N MET A 140 -0.15 1.27 -9.84
CA MET A 140 0.79 1.63 -10.90
C MET A 140 0.62 0.76 -12.14
N SER A 141 0.42 -0.55 -11.96
CA SER A 141 0.16 -1.51 -13.06
C SER A 141 -1.16 -1.20 -13.75
N PHE A 142 -2.20 -0.88 -12.99
CA PHE A 142 -3.49 -0.46 -13.55
C PHE A 142 -3.36 0.80 -14.41
N TYR A 143 -2.63 1.81 -13.90
CA TYR A 143 -2.35 3.00 -14.70
C TYR A 143 -1.57 2.65 -15.96
N GLN A 144 -0.52 1.83 -15.88
CA GLN A 144 0.27 1.41 -17.05
C GLN A 144 -0.60 0.81 -18.16
N LEU A 145 -1.53 -0.06 -17.81
CA LEU A 145 -2.41 -0.75 -18.75
C LEU A 145 -3.51 0.16 -19.35
N ASN A 146 -3.82 1.27 -18.68
CA ASN A 146 -4.94 2.13 -19.03
C ASN A 146 -4.51 3.59 -19.29
N ALA A 147 -3.22 3.88 -19.42
CA ALA A 147 -2.69 5.24 -19.50
C ALA A 147 -3.28 6.08 -20.65
N ASN A 148 -3.69 5.43 -21.76
CA ASN A 148 -4.32 6.09 -22.89
C ASN A 148 -5.80 6.49 -22.64
N LYS A 149 -6.42 6.02 -21.56
CA LYS A 149 -7.81 6.28 -21.18
C LYS A 149 -7.93 7.15 -19.93
N ILE A 150 -6.85 7.26 -19.17
CA ILE A 150 -6.84 7.96 -17.88
C ILE A 150 -6.28 9.36 -18.08
N LYS A 151 -7.07 10.36 -17.69
CA LYS A 151 -6.60 11.73 -17.51
C LYS A 151 -5.95 11.85 -16.15
N LEU A 152 -4.64 11.87 -16.13
CA LEU A 152 -3.86 11.79 -14.90
C LEU A 152 -4.17 12.97 -13.96
N GLU A 153 -4.29 14.18 -14.52
CA GLU A 153 -4.60 15.42 -13.81
C GLU A 153 -6.00 15.49 -13.17
N GLU A 154 -6.85 14.52 -13.44
CA GLU A 154 -8.18 14.36 -12.87
C GLU A 154 -8.29 13.09 -11.98
N SER A 155 -7.14 12.45 -11.69
CA SER A 155 -7.10 11.10 -11.13
C SER A 155 -6.31 11.00 -9.85
N VAL A 156 -6.83 10.19 -8.93
CA VAL A 156 -6.18 9.82 -7.66
C VAL A 156 -6.07 8.29 -7.61
N PHE A 157 -4.90 7.78 -7.28
CA PHE A 157 -4.66 6.36 -7.08
C PHE A 157 -4.41 6.07 -5.61
N CYS A 158 -5.04 5.03 -5.10
CA CYS A 158 -5.00 4.64 -3.70
C CYS A 158 -4.62 3.17 -3.52
N SER A 159 -3.72 2.88 -2.57
CA SER A 159 -3.48 1.51 -2.10
C SER A 159 -4.07 1.32 -0.71
N VAL A 160 -4.88 0.27 -0.56
CA VAL A 160 -5.57 -0.05 0.71
C VAL A 160 -4.79 -1.02 1.60
N GLY A 161 -3.71 -1.63 1.09
CA GLY A 161 -2.84 -2.53 1.84
C GLY A 161 -3.45 -3.91 2.13
N GLY A 162 -4.20 -4.44 1.18
CA GLY A 162 -4.89 -5.73 1.24
C GLY A 162 -6.41 -5.54 1.26
N TYR A 163 -7.04 -5.57 2.42
CA TYR A 163 -8.50 -5.40 2.53
C TYR A 163 -8.87 -3.94 2.72
N ILE A 164 -9.80 -3.46 1.90
CA ILE A 164 -10.36 -2.11 2.01
C ILE A 164 -11.27 -1.99 3.22
N SER A 165 -11.11 -0.93 4.00
CA SER A 165 -12.01 -0.59 5.10
C SER A 165 -13.05 0.46 4.68
N VAL A 166 -14.18 0.47 5.36
CA VAL A 166 -15.21 1.51 5.17
C VAL A 166 -14.65 2.90 5.46
N ASN A 167 -13.80 3.03 6.47
CA ASN A 167 -13.19 4.31 6.83
C ASN A 167 -12.23 4.82 5.77
N GLN A 168 -11.44 3.95 5.13
CA GLN A 168 -10.58 4.35 4.01
C GLN A 168 -11.41 4.96 2.88
N ILE A 169 -12.51 4.31 2.48
CA ILE A 169 -13.41 4.84 1.43
C ILE A 169 -13.99 6.19 1.88
N LYS A 170 -14.62 6.21 3.06
CA LYS A 170 -15.28 7.42 3.60
C LYS A 170 -14.32 8.60 3.68
N ASN A 171 -13.14 8.40 4.26
CA ASN A 171 -12.15 9.47 4.44
C ASN A 171 -11.62 9.97 3.09
N THR A 172 -11.44 9.06 2.12
CA THR A 172 -11.02 9.44 0.76
C THR A 172 -12.09 10.26 0.04
N LEU A 173 -13.36 9.87 0.13
CA LEU A 173 -14.47 10.62 -0.47
C LEU A 173 -14.68 11.98 0.21
N LEU A 174 -14.40 12.10 1.51
CA LEU A 174 -14.42 13.41 2.20
C LEU A 174 -13.33 14.35 1.68
N ARG A 175 -12.15 13.82 1.33
CA ARG A 175 -11.06 14.61 0.74
C ARG A 175 -11.32 14.98 -0.72
N TYR A 176 -11.96 14.10 -1.49
CA TYR A 176 -12.22 14.26 -2.92
C TYR A 176 -13.72 14.19 -3.23
N PRO A 177 -14.49 15.22 -2.83
CA PRO A 177 -15.96 15.14 -2.84
C PRO A 177 -16.58 15.13 -4.24
N GLN A 178 -15.83 15.47 -5.29
CA GLN A 178 -16.30 15.48 -6.68
C GLN A 178 -15.97 14.17 -7.43
N ALA A 179 -15.14 13.31 -6.84
CA ALA A 179 -14.71 12.08 -7.49
C ALA A 179 -15.77 10.97 -7.44
N LYS A 180 -15.69 10.10 -8.43
CA LYS A 180 -16.53 8.91 -8.57
C LYS A 180 -15.69 7.65 -8.57
#